data_74f70a3cb197e165372a50e7ce13ad2c
#
_entry.id   74f70a3cb197e165372a50e7ce13ad2c
#
_cell.length_a   1.000
_cell.length_b   1.000
_cell.length_c   1.000
_cell.angle_alpha   90.00
_cell.angle_beta   90.00
_cell.angle_gamma   90.00
#
_symmetry.space_group_name_H-M   'P 1'
#
loop_
_entity.id
_entity.type
_entity.pdbx_description
1 polymer ?
#
loop_
_entity_poly.entity_id
_entity_poly.type
_entity_poly.pdbx_seq_one_letter_code
_entity_poly.pdbx_strand_id
1 'polypeptide(L)'
;MAKQEYIKANKDWLEAKAKEEGVQSLPKGIYYKVLAQGDASSATPSRRSIITAHYTGRTINGKKIDSSRGGVPLACRLCDLIEGWIIALQQMHIGDKWELYIPAEMGYGKFSQPGIPGGSTLIFEIELLGIA
;
A
#
# COMPACT_ATOMS: atom_id res chain seq x y z
N MET A 1 14.89 -4.06 21.51
CA MET A 1 13.90 -2.99 21.43
C MET A 1 12.52 -3.50 21.85
N ALA A 2 11.81 -2.74 22.67
CA ALA A 2 10.46 -3.12 23.05
C ALA A 2 9.54 -3.06 21.85
N LYS A 3 8.65 -4.04 21.70
CA LYS A 3 7.66 -4.09 20.65
C LYS A 3 6.78 -2.84 20.66
N GLN A 4 6.45 -2.33 21.85
CA GLN A 4 5.63 -1.13 21.99
C GLN A 4 6.31 0.12 21.45
N GLU A 5 7.63 0.22 21.57
CA GLU A 5 8.40 1.33 21.00
C GLU A 5 8.34 1.30 19.48
N TYR A 6 8.44 0.12 18.90
CA TYR A 6 8.34 -0.05 17.46
C TYR A 6 6.95 0.33 16.96
N ILE A 7 5.90 -0.14 17.63
CA ILE A 7 4.51 0.19 17.27
C ILE A 7 4.29 1.70 17.33
N LYS A 8 4.77 2.34 18.39
CA LYS A 8 4.65 3.79 18.56
C LYS A 8 5.39 4.54 17.45
N ALA A 9 6.62 4.11 17.13
CA ALA A 9 7.40 4.73 16.06
C ALA A 9 6.67 4.66 14.71
N ASN A 10 6.02 3.53 14.43
CA ASN A 10 5.24 3.37 13.20
C ASN A 10 4.01 4.29 13.18
N LYS A 11 3.31 4.40 14.29
CA LYS A 11 2.16 5.31 14.38
C LYS A 11 2.58 6.77 14.23
N ASP A 12 3.65 7.16 14.90
CA ASP A 12 4.17 8.53 14.81
C ASP A 12 4.63 8.85 13.40
N TRP A 13 5.28 7.90 12.74
CA TRP A 13 5.71 8.06 11.36
C TRP A 13 4.52 8.33 10.43
N LEU A 14 3.45 7.55 10.58
CA LEU A 14 2.27 7.70 9.74
C LEU A 14 1.55 9.02 10.00
N GLU A 15 1.45 9.44 11.25
CA GLU A 15 0.85 10.74 11.59
C GLU A 15 1.62 11.89 10.93
N ALA A 16 2.94 11.83 10.96
CA ALA A 16 3.77 12.85 10.34
C ALA A 16 3.61 12.82 8.82
N LYS A 17 3.59 11.63 8.23
CA LYS A 17 3.43 11.46 6.79
C LYS A 17 2.08 12.01 6.32
N ALA A 18 1.02 11.81 7.10
CA ALA A 18 -0.32 12.27 6.75
C ALA A 18 -0.42 13.79 6.62
N LYS A 19 0.51 14.53 7.24
CA LYS A 19 0.52 16.00 7.21
C LYS A 19 1.38 16.56 6.08
N GLU A 20 2.09 15.71 5.35
CA GLU A 20 2.95 16.17 4.26
C GLU A 20 2.13 16.65 3.06
N GLU A 21 2.67 17.64 2.35
CA GLU A 21 2.04 18.16 1.16
C GLU A 21 1.88 17.06 0.11
N GLY A 22 0.71 17.02 -0.53
CA GLY A 22 0.41 16.04 -1.57
C GLY A 22 -0.09 14.71 -1.05
N VAL A 23 -0.07 14.49 0.26
CA VAL A 23 -0.59 13.26 0.86
C VAL A 23 -2.09 13.42 1.12
N GLN A 24 -2.87 12.46 0.66
CA GLN A 24 -4.32 12.46 0.80
C GLN A 24 -4.78 11.27 1.63
N SER A 25 -5.98 11.36 2.18
CA SER A 25 -6.51 10.31 3.06
C SER A 25 -7.47 9.38 2.33
N LEU A 26 -7.51 8.14 2.78
CA LEU A 26 -8.47 7.12 2.40
C LEU A 26 -9.14 6.60 3.68
N PRO A 27 -10.23 5.82 3.55
CA PRO A 27 -10.85 5.22 4.72
C PRO A 27 -9.87 4.35 5.53
N LYS A 28 -10.17 4.18 6.81
CA LYS A 28 -9.45 3.28 7.72
C LYS A 28 -8.02 3.71 8.04
N GLY A 29 -7.73 5.01 7.95
CA GLY A 29 -6.41 5.52 8.30
C GLY A 29 -5.32 5.26 7.27
N ILE A 30 -5.70 4.92 6.05
CA ILE A 30 -4.78 4.75 4.94
C ILE A 30 -4.55 6.13 4.30
N TYR A 31 -3.32 6.38 3.86
CA TYR A 31 -2.97 7.62 3.15
C TYR A 31 -2.26 7.26 1.85
N TYR A 32 -2.24 8.20 0.92
CA TYR A 32 -1.57 7.98 -0.35
C TYR A 32 -1.06 9.28 -0.95
N LYS A 33 -0.09 9.13 -1.84
CA LYS A 33 0.45 10.23 -2.64
C LYS A 33 0.49 9.78 -4.09
N VAL A 34 -0.03 10.60 -4.98
CA VAL A 34 -0.02 10.31 -6.42
C VAL A 34 1.36 10.61 -6.96
N LEU A 35 2.02 9.59 -7.53
CA LEU A 35 3.32 9.74 -8.17
C LEU A 35 3.19 9.97 -9.67
N ALA A 36 2.21 9.34 -10.30
CA ALA A 36 1.89 9.56 -11.71
C ALA A 36 0.40 9.28 -11.92
N GLN A 37 -0.24 10.10 -12.72
CA GLN A 37 -1.65 9.94 -13.04
C GLN A 37 -1.79 9.16 -14.34
N GLY A 38 -2.65 8.14 -14.32
CA GLY A 38 -2.93 7.33 -15.49
C GLY A 38 -4.17 7.82 -16.23
N ASP A 39 -4.91 6.86 -16.79
CA ASP A 39 -6.10 7.13 -17.60
C ASP A 39 -7.33 7.33 -16.71
N ALA A 40 -7.66 8.59 -16.41
CA ALA A 40 -8.80 8.91 -15.57
C ALA A 40 -10.14 8.47 -16.16
N SER A 41 -10.18 8.14 -17.46
CA SER A 41 -11.41 7.64 -18.11
C SER A 41 -11.58 6.13 -17.96
N SER A 42 -10.56 5.41 -17.51
CA SER A 42 -10.68 3.97 -17.30
C SER A 42 -11.56 3.67 -16.10
N ALA A 43 -12.07 2.42 -16.03
CA ALA A 43 -12.74 1.94 -14.84
C ALA A 43 -11.74 1.80 -13.69
N THR A 44 -12.27 1.75 -12.47
CA THR A 44 -11.50 1.36 -11.29
C THR A 44 -11.83 -0.10 -10.96
N PRO A 45 -10.94 -0.84 -10.31
CA PRO A 45 -11.24 -2.24 -9.98
C PRO A 45 -12.30 -2.35 -8.88
N SER A 46 -13.03 -3.46 -8.90
CA SER A 46 -13.87 -3.87 -7.78
C SER A 46 -13.10 -4.88 -6.92
N ARG A 47 -13.67 -5.25 -5.79
CA ARG A 47 -13.06 -6.25 -4.90
C ARG A 47 -12.80 -7.57 -5.61
N ARG A 48 -13.63 -7.93 -6.59
CA ARG A 48 -13.54 -9.21 -7.31
C ARG A 48 -12.71 -9.13 -8.59
N SER A 49 -12.30 -7.95 -8.97
CA SER A 49 -11.48 -7.78 -10.17
C SER A 49 -10.12 -8.48 -10.02
N ILE A 50 -9.62 -8.99 -11.13
CA ILE A 50 -8.23 -9.44 -11.20
C ILE A 50 -7.43 -8.23 -11.61
N ILE A 51 -6.50 -7.82 -10.74
CA ILE A 51 -5.63 -6.67 -11.02
C ILE A 51 -4.26 -7.16 -11.45
N THR A 52 -3.61 -6.37 -12.28
CA THR A 52 -2.22 -6.56 -12.65
C THR A 52 -1.46 -5.31 -12.24
N ALA A 53 -0.41 -5.46 -11.44
CA ALA A 53 0.31 -4.33 -10.88
C ALA A 53 1.78 -4.65 -10.65
N HIS A 54 2.62 -3.64 -10.84
CA HIS A 54 3.97 -3.66 -10.27
C HIS A 54 3.96 -2.94 -8.93
N TYR A 55 4.77 -3.42 -8.00
CA TYR A 55 4.82 -2.82 -6.68
C TYR A 55 6.17 -3.03 -6.01
N THR A 56 6.46 -2.18 -5.03
CA THR A 56 7.57 -2.34 -4.10
C THR A 56 7.08 -1.92 -2.72
N GLY A 57 7.24 -2.80 -1.74
CA GLY A 57 6.85 -2.56 -0.35
C GLY A 57 8.06 -2.36 0.55
N ARG A 58 7.91 -1.46 1.53
CA ARG A 58 8.96 -1.14 2.50
C ARG A 58 8.37 -0.94 3.88
N THR A 59 9.20 -1.12 4.90
CA THR A 59 8.89 -0.67 6.26
C THR A 59 9.34 0.78 6.42
N ILE A 60 9.02 1.40 7.57
CA ILE A 60 9.32 2.83 7.78
C ILE A 60 10.82 3.14 7.81
N ASN A 61 11.67 2.14 8.07
CA ASN A 61 13.13 2.33 8.03
C ASN A 61 13.70 2.19 6.61
N GLY A 62 12.83 2.07 5.60
CA GLY A 62 13.25 1.96 4.21
C GLY A 62 13.63 0.58 3.74
N LYS A 63 13.55 -0.42 4.60
CA LYS A 63 13.88 -1.80 4.24
C LYS A 63 12.84 -2.37 3.28
N LYS A 64 13.28 -2.85 2.13
CA LYS A 64 12.40 -3.48 1.16
C LYS A 64 11.93 -4.84 1.69
N ILE A 65 10.62 -5.05 1.67
CA ILE A 65 10.01 -6.30 2.17
C ILE A 65 9.53 -7.19 1.04
N ASP A 66 9.16 -6.60 -0.11
CA ASP A 66 8.68 -7.35 -1.25
C ASP A 66 8.68 -6.43 -2.48
N SER A 67 8.79 -7.02 -3.68
CA SER A 67 8.72 -6.26 -4.92
C SER A 67 8.43 -7.19 -6.08
N SER A 68 7.67 -6.70 -7.06
CA SER A 68 7.49 -7.38 -8.34
C SER A 68 8.46 -6.83 -9.40
N ARG A 69 9.10 -5.69 -9.13
CA ARG A 69 10.01 -5.05 -10.08
C ARG A 69 11.20 -5.96 -10.38
N GLY A 70 11.56 -6.06 -11.64
CA GLY A 70 12.61 -6.96 -12.10
C GLY A 70 12.09 -8.34 -12.52
N GLY A 71 10.80 -8.60 -12.34
CA GLY A 71 10.15 -9.85 -12.73
C GLY A 71 8.79 -9.58 -13.37
N VAL A 72 7.92 -10.59 -13.35
CA VAL A 72 6.55 -10.43 -13.87
C VAL A 72 5.69 -9.65 -12.88
N PRO A 73 4.73 -8.85 -13.38
CA PRO A 73 3.79 -8.15 -12.49
C PRO A 73 2.95 -9.13 -11.69
N LEU A 74 2.51 -8.67 -10.53
CA LEU A 74 1.52 -9.41 -9.75
C LEU A 74 0.19 -9.41 -10.49
N ALA A 75 -0.45 -10.57 -10.62
CA ALA A 75 -1.78 -10.69 -11.18
C ALA A 75 -2.60 -11.57 -10.25
N CYS A 76 -3.61 -10.98 -9.61
CA CYS A 76 -4.47 -11.75 -8.71
C CYS A 76 -5.75 -10.97 -8.43
N ARG A 77 -6.69 -11.65 -7.78
CA ARG A 77 -7.96 -11.04 -7.39
C ARG A 77 -7.71 -10.06 -6.25
N LEU A 78 -8.29 -8.85 -6.37
CA LEU A 78 -8.04 -7.79 -5.39
C LEU A 78 -8.41 -8.20 -3.96
N CYS A 79 -9.51 -8.93 -3.79
CA CYS A 79 -9.95 -9.34 -2.45
C CYS A 79 -9.03 -10.35 -1.77
N ASP A 80 -8.04 -10.90 -2.47
CA ASP A 80 -7.05 -11.81 -1.89
C ASP A 80 -5.84 -11.09 -1.30
N LEU A 81 -5.82 -9.76 -1.39
CA LEU A 81 -4.71 -8.93 -0.92
C LEU A 81 -5.04 -8.31 0.44
N ILE A 82 -4.05 -7.64 1.05
CA ILE A 82 -4.28 -6.97 2.34
C ILE A 82 -5.30 -5.85 2.20
N GLU A 83 -5.99 -5.53 3.30
CA GLU A 83 -7.08 -4.54 3.29
C GLU A 83 -6.66 -3.18 2.73
N GLY A 84 -5.45 -2.74 3.03
CA GLY A 84 -4.94 -1.47 2.52
C GLY A 84 -4.95 -1.41 1.00
N TRP A 85 -4.60 -2.51 0.34
CA TRP A 85 -4.65 -2.59 -1.12
C TRP A 85 -6.09 -2.63 -1.63
N ILE A 86 -6.95 -3.40 -0.95
CA ILE A 86 -8.35 -3.52 -1.36
C ILE A 86 -9.03 -2.16 -1.38
N ILE A 87 -8.81 -1.36 -0.34
CA ILE A 87 -9.40 -0.03 -0.23
C ILE A 87 -8.80 0.92 -1.28
N ALA A 88 -7.47 0.94 -1.39
CA ALA A 88 -6.79 1.91 -2.24
C ALA A 88 -6.99 1.65 -3.73
N LEU A 89 -6.84 0.40 -4.18
CA LEU A 89 -6.91 0.11 -5.60
C LEU A 89 -8.28 0.32 -6.20
N GLN A 90 -9.34 0.24 -5.40
CA GLN A 90 -10.68 0.56 -5.89
C GLN A 90 -10.84 2.05 -6.28
N GLN A 91 -9.88 2.88 -5.90
CA GLN A 91 -9.86 4.30 -6.28
C GLN A 91 -8.86 4.59 -7.41
N MET A 92 -8.08 3.59 -7.83
CA MET A 92 -7.04 3.79 -8.84
C MET A 92 -7.56 3.49 -10.25
N HIS A 93 -7.05 4.24 -11.21
CA HIS A 93 -7.28 4.01 -12.64
C HIS A 93 -6.05 3.34 -13.26
N ILE A 94 -6.22 2.74 -14.42
CA ILE A 94 -5.11 2.09 -15.12
C ILE A 94 -4.04 3.12 -15.47
N GLY A 95 -2.81 2.82 -15.12
CA GLY A 95 -1.67 3.70 -15.29
C GLY A 95 -1.36 4.58 -14.10
N ASP A 96 -2.26 4.63 -13.11
CA ASP A 96 -1.96 5.37 -11.87
C ASP A 96 -0.79 4.70 -11.15
N LYS A 97 0.08 5.54 -10.60
CA LYS A 97 1.17 5.12 -9.75
C LYS A 97 1.07 5.91 -8.46
N TRP A 98 0.83 5.20 -7.36
CA TRP A 98 0.65 5.81 -6.04
C TRP A 98 1.66 5.25 -5.07
N GLU A 99 2.00 6.05 -4.07
CA GLU A 99 2.67 5.55 -2.87
C GLU A 99 1.63 5.49 -1.76
N LEU A 100 1.41 4.29 -1.23
CA LEU A 100 0.44 4.04 -0.17
C LEU A 100 1.13 3.97 1.17
N TYR A 101 0.47 4.49 2.20
CA TYR A 101 0.91 4.44 3.59
C TYR A 101 -0.18 3.72 4.37
N ILE A 102 0.09 2.49 4.78
CA ILE A 102 -0.91 1.56 5.30
C ILE A 102 -0.63 1.29 6.77
N PRO A 103 -1.56 1.65 7.69
CA PRO A 103 -1.38 1.31 9.10
C PRO A 103 -1.39 -0.20 9.29
N ALA A 104 -0.79 -0.67 10.37
CA ALA A 104 -0.67 -2.10 10.64
C ALA A 104 -2.01 -2.83 10.58
N GLU A 105 -3.08 -2.22 11.07
CA GLU A 105 -4.43 -2.83 11.10
C GLU A 105 -4.95 -3.15 9.70
N MET A 106 -4.51 -2.42 8.68
CA MET A 106 -4.91 -2.65 7.29
C MET A 106 -3.85 -3.42 6.51
N GLY A 107 -2.78 -3.84 7.17
CA GLY A 107 -1.73 -4.68 6.62
C GLY A 107 -1.69 -6.03 7.31
N TYR A 108 -0.59 -6.33 7.98
CA TYR A 108 -0.40 -7.63 8.66
C TYR A 108 -0.72 -7.58 10.16
N GLY A 109 -1.16 -6.44 10.67
CA GLY A 109 -1.60 -6.32 12.05
C GLY A 109 -0.49 -6.53 13.06
N LYS A 110 -0.82 -7.24 14.14
CA LYS A 110 0.11 -7.53 15.23
C LYS A 110 1.04 -8.70 14.93
N PHE A 111 0.77 -9.44 13.85
CA PHE A 111 1.51 -10.66 13.55
C PHE A 111 2.74 -10.34 12.72
N SER A 112 3.88 -10.91 13.12
CA SER A 112 5.11 -10.77 12.35
C SER A 112 5.07 -11.67 11.13
N GLN A 113 5.59 -11.16 10.02
CA GLN A 113 5.85 -11.91 8.81
C GLN A 113 7.37 -11.91 8.58
N PRO A 114 7.92 -12.79 7.75
CA PRO A 114 9.35 -12.74 7.44
C PRO A 114 9.77 -11.35 6.97
N GLY A 115 10.66 -10.71 7.72
CA GLY A 115 11.13 -9.35 7.42
C GLY A 115 10.17 -8.22 7.79
N ILE A 116 8.99 -8.54 8.35
CA ILE A 116 7.98 -7.53 8.70
C ILE A 116 7.58 -7.73 10.16
N PRO A 117 8.13 -6.96 11.10
CA PRO A 117 7.72 -7.08 12.49
C PRO A 117 6.24 -6.71 12.67
N GLY A 118 5.58 -7.34 13.64
CA GLY A 118 4.20 -6.99 13.98
C GLY A 118 4.09 -5.52 14.37
N GLY A 119 3.00 -4.88 13.96
CA GLY A 119 2.79 -3.45 14.17
C GLY A 119 3.44 -2.54 13.15
N SER A 120 3.94 -3.10 12.04
CA SER A 120 4.58 -2.31 10.99
C SER A 120 3.57 -1.54 10.16
N THR A 121 3.83 -0.25 9.98
CA THR A 121 3.24 0.55 8.92
C THR A 121 3.93 0.15 7.61
N LEU A 122 3.16 -0.03 6.55
CA LEU A 122 3.69 -0.47 5.27
C LEU A 122 3.65 0.67 4.26
N ILE A 123 4.70 0.77 3.48
CA ILE A 123 4.82 1.77 2.41
C ILE A 123 4.89 0.99 1.10
N PHE A 124 3.89 1.16 0.23
CA PHE A 124 3.85 0.49 -1.07
C PHE A 124 3.83 1.51 -2.20
N GLU A 125 4.79 1.40 -3.10
CA GLU A 125 4.70 2.05 -4.39
C GLU A 125 3.99 1.07 -5.33
N ILE A 126 2.82 1.47 -5.86
CA ILE A 126 1.99 0.60 -6.70
C ILE A 126 1.69 1.29 -8.01
N GLU A 127 1.90 0.57 -9.10
CA GLU A 127 1.50 0.99 -10.43
C GLU A 127 0.47 0.00 -10.97
N LEU A 128 -0.78 0.48 -11.17
CA LEU A 128 -1.86 -0.37 -11.68
C LEU A 128 -1.76 -0.47 -13.20
N LEU A 129 -1.51 -1.68 -13.69
CA LEU A 129 -1.28 -1.92 -15.11
C LEU A 129 -2.52 -2.42 -15.85
N GLY A 130 -3.41 -3.13 -15.16
CA GLY A 130 -4.58 -3.71 -15.81
C GLY A 130 -5.64 -4.18 -14.83
N ILE A 131 -6.85 -4.32 -15.36
CA ILE A 131 -8.03 -4.77 -14.63
C ILE A 131 -8.76 -5.79 -15.49
N ALA A 132 -9.12 -6.94 -14.91
CA ALA A 132 -9.90 -7.94 -15.61
C ALA A 132 -11.08 -8.43 -14.77
#